data_56de736d4b7ee3bcb9ffeb7a64c2d336
#
_entry.id   56de736d4b7ee3bcb9ffeb7a64c2d336
#
_cell.length_a   1.000
_cell.length_b   1.000
_cell.length_c   1.000
_cell.angle_alpha   90.00
_cell.angle_beta   90.00
_cell.angle_gamma   90.00
#
_symmetry.space_group_name_H-M   'P 1'
#
loop_
_entity.id
_entity.type
_entity.pdbx_description
1 polymer ?
#
loop_
_entity_poly.entity_id
_entity_poly.type
_entity_poly.pdbx_seq_one_letter_code
_entity_poly.pdbx_strand_id
1 'polypeptide(L)'
;MKSGRLLNLLLLLQARGALTAAALAERLEVSERTIHRDVDALSAAGIPVYAERGIGGGIRLSDGYRRALTQFGEDEIRALFITSANPLADIGLGEGLAKALEKLAGALPPPQRRAAERSRNLIFFDPRRWKQAVAPREHLATLRRAVWDDRRIRLRYRDRNAAMSDRIAEPLGLVAKAGVWYLAARYNEEMRVFRCDRIVEVEVTPETFERPADFDLAKFWQSSSASYEASLPTYVVHLLVAPDALDDVGSYWEAQFSDDEARSDGWVGARVVFSSQDAAVPQLVSWGGQVKIVGPDEVRARVLACAREILERETGLEPATYSLGSYRSTN
;
A
#
# COMPACT_ATOMS: atom_id res chain seq x y z
N MET A 1 -6.93 24.74 -27.98
CA MET A 1 -7.94 25.67 -27.42
C MET A 1 -9.40 25.20 -27.59
N LYS A 2 -9.81 24.51 -28.66
CA LYS A 2 -11.20 24.02 -28.82
C LYS A 2 -11.59 22.93 -27.81
N SER A 3 -10.71 21.96 -27.54
CA SER A 3 -10.96 20.85 -26.62
C SER A 3 -11.13 21.27 -25.13
N GLY A 4 -10.40 22.27 -24.67
CA GLY A 4 -10.55 22.81 -23.30
C GLY A 4 -11.89 23.52 -23.13
N ARG A 5 -12.39 24.21 -24.15
CA ARG A 5 -13.69 24.87 -24.09
C ARG A 5 -14.86 23.88 -24.07
N LEU A 6 -14.80 22.79 -24.86
CA LEU A 6 -15.78 21.71 -24.83
C LEU A 6 -15.85 21.06 -23.44
N LEU A 7 -14.72 20.86 -22.82
CA LEU A 7 -14.65 20.33 -21.44
C LEU A 7 -15.27 21.33 -20.45
N ASN A 8 -14.96 22.62 -20.55
CA ASN A 8 -15.52 23.63 -19.66
C ASN A 8 -17.04 23.77 -19.84
N LEU A 9 -17.55 23.67 -21.08
CA LEU A 9 -18.97 23.65 -21.38
C LEU A 9 -19.65 22.46 -20.69
N LEU A 10 -19.08 21.26 -20.81
CA LEU A 10 -19.57 20.03 -20.18
C LEU A 10 -19.61 20.19 -18.64
N LEU A 11 -18.54 20.67 -18.04
CA LEU A 11 -18.44 20.89 -16.58
C LEU A 11 -19.46 21.91 -16.07
N LEU A 12 -19.71 22.99 -16.81
CA LEU A 12 -20.73 23.97 -16.48
C LEU A 12 -22.15 23.38 -16.49
N LEU A 13 -22.47 22.58 -17.50
CA LEU A 13 -23.77 21.90 -17.61
C LEU A 13 -23.94 20.82 -16.53
N GLN A 14 -22.88 20.14 -16.15
CA GLN A 14 -22.90 19.17 -15.05
C GLN A 14 -23.15 19.85 -13.70
N ALA A 15 -22.45 20.95 -13.43
CA ALA A 15 -22.50 21.62 -12.13
C ALA A 15 -23.78 22.41 -11.91
N ARG A 16 -24.31 23.05 -12.96
CA ARG A 16 -25.41 24.02 -12.83
C ARG A 16 -26.73 23.57 -13.47
N GLY A 17 -26.74 22.46 -14.16
CA GLY A 17 -27.93 21.96 -14.87
C GLY A 17 -28.21 22.72 -16.16
N ALA A 18 -29.42 23.20 -16.34
CA ALA A 18 -29.80 23.97 -17.52
C ALA A 18 -29.22 25.39 -17.49
N LEU A 19 -28.56 25.80 -18.60
CA LEU A 19 -28.06 27.14 -18.78
C LEU A 19 -28.44 27.63 -20.18
N THR A 20 -28.80 28.92 -20.32
CA THR A 20 -29.08 29.51 -21.65
C THR A 20 -27.80 29.64 -22.48
N ALA A 21 -27.93 29.65 -23.80
CA ALA A 21 -26.80 29.84 -24.69
C ALA A 21 -26.08 31.17 -24.40
N ALA A 22 -26.81 32.22 -24.07
CA ALA A 22 -26.26 33.51 -23.66
C ALA A 22 -25.44 33.43 -22.38
N ALA A 23 -25.94 32.75 -21.34
CA ALA A 23 -25.23 32.57 -20.08
C ALA A 23 -23.96 31.71 -20.21
N LEU A 24 -23.96 30.74 -21.12
CA LEU A 24 -22.78 29.92 -21.45
C LEU A 24 -21.77 30.73 -22.29
N ALA A 25 -22.25 31.53 -23.23
CA ALA A 25 -21.43 32.38 -24.05
C ALA A 25 -20.64 33.42 -23.25
N GLU A 26 -21.32 34.05 -22.29
CA GLU A 26 -20.71 35.02 -21.35
C GLU A 26 -19.62 34.34 -20.50
N ARG A 27 -19.90 33.16 -19.89
CA ARG A 27 -18.94 32.46 -19.01
C ARG A 27 -17.74 31.86 -19.72
N LEU A 28 -17.92 31.49 -20.98
CA LEU A 28 -16.88 30.90 -21.80
C LEU A 28 -16.19 31.91 -22.73
N GLU A 29 -16.59 33.18 -22.63
CA GLU A 29 -16.06 34.30 -23.43
C GLU A 29 -16.11 34.05 -24.94
N VAL A 30 -17.23 33.52 -25.41
CA VAL A 30 -17.46 33.20 -26.83
C VAL A 30 -18.86 33.67 -27.28
N SER A 31 -19.15 33.61 -28.59
CA SER A 31 -20.49 33.90 -29.11
C SER A 31 -21.46 32.73 -28.86
N GLU A 32 -22.76 32.99 -28.76
CA GLU A 32 -23.82 31.99 -28.69
C GLU A 32 -23.74 30.97 -29.86
N ARG A 33 -23.39 31.45 -31.07
CA ARG A 33 -23.17 30.60 -32.25
C ARG A 33 -22.04 29.59 -32.00
N THR A 34 -21.02 29.98 -31.26
CA THR A 34 -19.92 29.08 -30.86
C THR A 34 -20.43 28.02 -29.84
N ILE A 35 -21.28 28.43 -28.90
CA ILE A 35 -21.90 27.51 -27.92
C ILE A 35 -22.73 26.46 -28.65
N HIS A 36 -23.62 26.84 -29.56
CA HIS A 36 -24.42 25.88 -30.35
C HIS A 36 -23.54 24.88 -31.11
N ARG A 37 -22.48 25.35 -31.76
CA ARG A 37 -21.53 24.49 -32.46
C ARG A 37 -20.75 23.56 -31.53
N ASP A 38 -20.45 24.01 -30.34
CA ASP A 38 -19.79 23.18 -29.30
C ASP A 38 -20.77 22.14 -28.72
N VAL A 39 -22.05 22.46 -28.56
CA VAL A 39 -23.13 21.53 -28.21
C VAL A 39 -23.28 20.43 -29.27
N ASP A 40 -23.31 20.82 -30.56
CA ASP A 40 -23.37 19.86 -31.66
C ASP A 40 -22.13 18.94 -31.68
N ALA A 41 -20.95 19.47 -31.37
CA ALA A 41 -19.71 18.70 -31.26
C ALA A 41 -19.72 17.70 -30.07
N LEU A 42 -20.29 18.08 -28.93
CA LEU A 42 -20.49 17.19 -27.79
C LEU A 42 -21.48 16.09 -28.13
N SER A 43 -22.61 16.42 -28.77
CA SER A 43 -23.61 15.46 -29.23
C SER A 43 -23.02 14.47 -30.23
N ALA A 44 -22.24 14.93 -31.19
CA ALA A 44 -21.53 14.10 -32.16
C ALA A 44 -20.48 13.17 -31.50
N ALA A 45 -19.93 13.57 -30.36
CA ALA A 45 -19.04 12.75 -29.55
C ALA A 45 -19.77 11.77 -28.62
N GLY A 46 -21.10 11.63 -28.76
CA GLY A 46 -21.90 10.70 -27.96
C GLY A 46 -22.31 11.22 -26.58
N ILE A 47 -22.07 12.51 -26.30
CA ILE A 47 -22.48 13.14 -25.03
C ILE A 47 -23.90 13.69 -25.23
N PRO A 48 -24.92 13.20 -24.48
CA PRO A 48 -26.32 13.56 -24.69
C PRO A 48 -26.63 14.95 -24.14
N VAL A 49 -26.29 15.99 -24.89
CA VAL A 49 -26.60 17.41 -24.65
C VAL A 49 -27.75 17.82 -25.55
N TYR A 50 -28.73 18.50 -25.01
CA TYR A 50 -29.88 18.98 -25.76
C TYR A 50 -30.32 20.39 -25.31
N ALA A 51 -30.96 21.10 -26.20
CA ALA A 51 -31.54 22.43 -25.95
C ALA A 51 -33.05 22.34 -25.81
N GLU A 52 -33.61 22.78 -24.70
CA GLU A 52 -35.05 22.94 -24.50
C GLU A 52 -35.45 24.40 -24.72
N ARG A 53 -36.56 24.58 -25.44
CA ARG A 53 -37.15 25.91 -25.67
C ARG A 53 -38.25 26.22 -24.64
N GLY A 54 -38.39 27.46 -24.21
CA GLY A 54 -39.45 27.90 -23.32
C GLY A 54 -38.97 28.51 -22.01
N ILE A 55 -39.94 28.88 -21.15
CA ILE A 55 -39.67 29.46 -19.82
C ILE A 55 -38.98 28.40 -18.97
N GLY A 56 -37.72 28.65 -18.57
CA GLY A 56 -36.89 27.68 -17.83
C GLY A 56 -36.13 26.70 -18.72
N GLY A 57 -36.24 26.86 -20.07
CA GLY A 57 -35.44 26.10 -21.03
C GLY A 57 -33.97 26.54 -21.04
N GLY A 58 -33.15 25.80 -21.80
CA GLY A 58 -31.72 26.04 -21.94
C GLY A 58 -31.02 24.80 -22.46
N ILE A 59 -29.70 24.88 -22.54
CA ILE A 59 -28.85 23.78 -22.90
C ILE A 59 -28.57 22.96 -21.61
N ARG A 60 -28.82 21.64 -21.65
CA ARG A 60 -28.59 20.75 -20.55
C ARG A 60 -28.10 19.36 -20.99
N LEU A 61 -27.49 18.66 -20.09
CA LEU A 61 -27.22 17.22 -20.23
C LEU A 61 -28.48 16.41 -19.95
N SER A 62 -28.66 15.27 -20.63
CA SER A 62 -29.76 14.38 -20.28
C SER A 62 -29.68 13.94 -18.82
N ASP A 63 -30.82 13.81 -18.16
CA ASP A 63 -30.90 13.47 -16.74
C ASP A 63 -30.26 12.10 -16.44
N GLY A 64 -30.34 11.14 -17.37
CA GLY A 64 -29.65 9.86 -17.24
C GLY A 64 -28.12 9.97 -17.23
N TYR A 65 -27.54 10.79 -18.10
CA TYR A 65 -26.10 11.01 -18.18
C TYR A 65 -25.59 11.83 -16.98
N ARG A 66 -26.38 12.81 -16.57
CA ARG A 66 -26.07 13.60 -15.37
C ARG A 66 -26.13 12.75 -14.10
N ARG A 67 -27.10 11.85 -14.00
CA ARG A 67 -27.23 10.91 -12.87
C ARG A 67 -26.13 9.86 -12.87
N ALA A 68 -25.72 9.33 -14.01
CA ALA A 68 -24.68 8.30 -14.09
C ALA A 68 -23.35 8.75 -13.44
N LEU A 69 -23.02 10.05 -13.53
CA LEU A 69 -21.82 10.61 -12.87
C LEU A 69 -22.06 11.02 -11.41
N THR A 70 -23.33 11.20 -11.01
CA THR A 70 -23.70 11.60 -9.63
C THR A 70 -24.24 10.42 -8.77
N GLN A 71 -24.39 9.24 -9.37
CA GLN A 71 -24.93 8.04 -8.69
C GLN A 71 -23.90 7.30 -7.83
N PHE A 72 -22.62 7.68 -7.89
CA PHE A 72 -21.66 7.09 -6.95
C PHE A 72 -22.01 7.47 -5.52
N GLY A 73 -22.32 6.47 -4.72
CA GLY A 73 -22.42 6.61 -3.27
C GLY A 73 -21.10 7.07 -2.67
N GLU A 74 -21.15 7.63 -1.49
CA GLU A 74 -19.95 8.16 -0.83
C GLU A 74 -18.89 7.06 -0.63
N ASP A 75 -19.29 5.84 -0.28
CA ASP A 75 -18.39 4.69 -0.11
C ASP A 75 -17.81 4.19 -1.43
N GLU A 76 -18.55 4.28 -2.53
CA GLU A 76 -18.04 3.92 -3.87
C GLU A 76 -16.95 4.90 -4.32
N ILE A 77 -17.17 6.20 -4.10
CA ILE A 77 -16.16 7.24 -4.36
C ILE A 77 -14.94 7.02 -3.47
N ARG A 78 -15.13 6.80 -2.18
CA ARG A 78 -14.05 6.49 -1.25
C ARG A 78 -13.23 5.29 -1.75
N ALA A 79 -13.89 4.21 -2.17
CA ALA A 79 -13.23 3.01 -2.68
C ALA A 79 -12.40 3.30 -3.94
N LEU A 80 -12.93 4.07 -4.90
CA LEU A 80 -12.21 4.45 -6.12
C LEU A 80 -10.95 5.26 -5.86
N PHE A 81 -10.96 6.13 -4.86
CA PHE A 81 -9.84 7.06 -4.58
C PHE A 81 -8.84 6.53 -3.55
N ILE A 82 -9.09 5.40 -2.91
CA ILE A 82 -8.17 4.75 -1.96
C ILE A 82 -6.98 4.08 -2.68
N THR A 83 -7.02 3.91 -4.00
CA THR A 83 -6.02 3.18 -4.79
C THR A 83 -4.70 3.97 -4.85
N SER A 84 -3.81 3.77 -3.87
CA SER A 84 -2.54 4.49 -3.79
C SER A 84 -1.31 3.67 -4.22
N ALA A 85 -1.32 2.37 -4.04
CA ALA A 85 -0.24 1.52 -4.54
C ALA A 85 -0.69 0.88 -5.84
N ASN A 86 -0.15 1.37 -6.92
CA ASN A 86 -0.63 1.08 -8.23
C ASN A 86 0.17 -0.05 -8.89
N PRO A 87 -0.28 -1.32 -8.81
CA PRO A 87 0.31 -2.40 -9.61
C PRO A 87 0.31 -2.08 -11.11
N LEU A 88 -0.57 -1.16 -11.54
CA LEU A 88 -0.63 -0.68 -12.92
C LEU A 88 0.58 0.19 -13.31
N ALA A 89 1.34 0.73 -12.34
CA ALA A 89 2.58 1.44 -12.61
C ALA A 89 3.63 0.51 -13.21
N ASP A 90 3.69 -0.73 -12.73
CA ASP A 90 4.67 -1.73 -13.17
C ASP A 90 4.47 -2.14 -14.64
N ILE A 91 3.25 -1.99 -15.17
CA ILE A 91 2.90 -2.24 -16.57
C ILE A 91 2.68 -0.96 -17.38
N GLY A 92 3.16 0.20 -16.89
CA GLY A 92 3.11 1.47 -17.60
C GLY A 92 1.76 2.19 -17.62
N LEU A 93 0.74 1.69 -16.89
CA LEU A 93 -0.62 2.29 -16.86
C LEU A 93 -0.85 3.22 -15.66
N GLY A 94 0.14 3.43 -14.79
CA GLY A 94 0.02 4.24 -13.58
C GLY A 94 -0.36 5.69 -13.83
N GLU A 95 0.30 6.35 -14.80
CA GLU A 95 -0.07 7.71 -15.20
C GLU A 95 -1.49 7.80 -15.78
N GLY A 96 -1.90 6.78 -16.53
CA GLY A 96 -3.24 6.71 -17.10
C GLY A 96 -4.32 6.68 -16.01
N LEU A 97 -4.12 5.87 -14.97
CA LEU A 97 -5.02 5.83 -13.82
C LEU A 97 -5.03 7.15 -13.06
N ALA A 98 -3.87 7.74 -12.78
CA ALA A 98 -3.78 9.02 -12.07
C ALA A 98 -4.55 10.13 -12.83
N LYS A 99 -4.34 10.25 -14.14
CA LYS A 99 -5.06 11.20 -15.01
C LYS A 99 -6.56 10.91 -15.06
N ALA A 100 -6.98 9.64 -15.06
CA ALA A 100 -8.39 9.25 -15.04
C ALA A 100 -9.07 9.65 -13.72
N LEU A 101 -8.43 9.37 -12.58
CA LEU A 101 -8.93 9.75 -11.27
C LEU A 101 -8.98 11.28 -11.07
N GLU A 102 -8.02 12.02 -11.61
CA GLU A 102 -8.03 13.49 -11.59
C GLU A 102 -9.22 14.05 -12.38
N LYS A 103 -9.46 13.56 -13.60
CA LYS A 103 -10.61 13.93 -14.42
C LYS A 103 -11.93 13.58 -13.72
N LEU A 104 -12.01 12.37 -13.10
CA LEU A 104 -13.19 11.96 -12.33
C LEU A 104 -13.43 12.89 -11.14
N ALA A 105 -12.40 13.20 -10.35
CA ALA A 105 -12.50 14.14 -9.24
C ALA A 105 -12.99 15.52 -9.68
N GLY A 106 -12.50 16.02 -10.83
CA GLY A 106 -12.97 17.28 -11.43
C GLY A 106 -14.44 17.28 -11.83
N ALA A 107 -14.97 16.10 -12.20
CA ALA A 107 -16.37 15.93 -12.61
C ALA A 107 -17.34 15.71 -11.41
N LEU A 108 -16.84 15.39 -10.22
CA LEU A 108 -17.66 15.15 -9.03
C LEU A 108 -18.26 16.45 -8.47
N PRO A 109 -19.48 16.40 -7.93
CA PRO A 109 -20.06 17.49 -7.13
C PRO A 109 -19.17 17.84 -5.92
N PRO A 110 -19.23 19.08 -5.40
CA PRO A 110 -18.33 19.54 -4.33
C PRO A 110 -18.27 18.65 -3.08
N PRO A 111 -19.39 18.10 -2.54
CA PRO A 111 -19.32 17.20 -1.39
C PRO A 111 -18.55 15.92 -1.67
N GLN A 112 -18.81 15.29 -2.83
CA GLN A 112 -18.18 14.05 -3.26
C GLN A 112 -16.70 14.25 -3.63
N ARG A 113 -16.34 15.41 -4.19
CA ARG A 113 -14.94 15.77 -4.46
C ARG A 113 -14.15 15.85 -3.16
N ARG A 114 -14.69 16.51 -2.12
CA ARG A 114 -14.05 16.55 -0.79
C ARG A 114 -13.87 15.15 -0.19
N ALA A 115 -14.88 14.28 -0.35
CA ALA A 115 -14.78 12.89 0.09
C ALA A 115 -13.67 12.13 -0.67
N ALA A 116 -13.54 12.32 -1.98
CA ALA A 116 -12.49 11.73 -2.82
C ALA A 116 -11.08 12.19 -2.42
N GLU A 117 -10.89 13.50 -2.25
CA GLU A 117 -9.62 14.10 -1.84
C GLU A 117 -9.20 13.60 -0.45
N ARG A 118 -10.16 13.58 0.49
CA ARG A 118 -9.92 13.08 1.84
C ARG A 118 -9.53 11.60 1.86
N SER A 119 -10.18 10.77 1.03
CA SER A 119 -9.94 9.32 1.01
C SER A 119 -8.51 8.93 0.66
N ARG A 120 -7.83 9.70 -0.19
CA ARG A 120 -6.42 9.50 -0.54
C ARG A 120 -5.48 9.56 0.66
N ASN A 121 -5.83 10.36 1.68
CA ASN A 121 -5.01 10.56 2.88
C ASN A 121 -5.46 9.71 4.08
N LEU A 122 -6.49 8.88 3.92
CA LEU A 122 -7.00 8.06 5.03
C LEU A 122 -6.57 6.61 4.94
N ILE A 123 -6.36 6.09 3.73
CA ILE A 123 -5.91 4.70 3.52
C ILE A 123 -4.75 4.68 2.52
N PHE A 124 -3.70 3.99 2.87
CA PHE A 124 -2.52 3.78 2.04
C PHE A 124 -2.20 2.29 1.89
N PHE A 125 -1.89 1.86 0.67
CA PHE A 125 -1.42 0.51 0.39
C PHE A 125 0.08 0.57 0.07
N ASP A 126 0.91 -0.05 0.89
CA ASP A 126 2.34 -0.19 0.64
C ASP A 126 2.59 -1.51 -0.12
N PRO A 127 3.04 -1.49 -1.38
CA PRO A 127 3.24 -2.69 -2.19
C PRO A 127 4.48 -3.50 -1.77
N ARG A 128 5.40 -2.92 -1.01
CA ARG A 128 6.65 -3.56 -0.61
C ARG A 128 6.36 -4.80 0.25
N ARG A 129 7.02 -5.91 -0.07
CA ARG A 129 6.80 -7.17 0.63
C ARG A 129 7.43 -7.18 2.02
N TRP A 130 6.68 -7.69 3.00
CA TRP A 130 7.19 -8.22 4.26
C TRP A 130 6.74 -9.67 4.38
N LYS A 131 7.62 -10.53 4.90
CA LYS A 131 7.23 -11.93 5.19
C LYS A 131 6.33 -11.96 6.41
N GLN A 132 5.00 -11.97 6.25
CA GLN A 132 4.12 -12.22 7.38
C GLN A 132 2.81 -12.89 6.94
N ALA A 133 2.25 -13.72 7.85
CA ALA A 133 0.96 -14.35 7.70
C ALA A 133 -0.20 -13.33 7.69
N VAL A 134 -1.31 -13.71 7.05
CA VAL A 134 -2.55 -12.89 7.04
C VAL A 134 -3.04 -12.73 8.48
N ALA A 135 -3.13 -11.48 8.93
CA ALA A 135 -3.55 -11.14 10.28
C ALA A 135 -5.09 -11.01 10.40
N PRO A 136 -5.67 -11.23 11.60
CA PRO A 136 -7.10 -11.02 11.87
C PRO A 136 -7.55 -9.60 11.49
N ARG A 137 -8.79 -9.48 10.98
CA ARG A 137 -9.36 -8.23 10.48
C ARG A 137 -10.53 -7.71 11.32
N GLU A 138 -10.69 -8.23 12.53
CA GLU A 138 -11.87 -8.04 13.39
C GLU A 138 -12.20 -6.56 13.67
N HIS A 139 -11.20 -5.72 13.87
CA HIS A 139 -11.39 -4.31 14.26
C HIS A 139 -11.35 -3.31 13.12
N LEU A 140 -11.07 -3.75 11.87
CA LEU A 140 -10.85 -2.81 10.76
C LEU A 140 -12.06 -1.94 10.42
N ALA A 141 -13.28 -2.48 10.52
CA ALA A 141 -14.50 -1.71 10.25
C ALA A 141 -14.67 -0.57 11.26
N THR A 142 -14.43 -0.85 12.54
CA THR A 142 -14.50 0.14 13.64
C THR A 142 -13.41 1.21 13.47
N LEU A 143 -12.18 0.80 13.20
CA LEU A 143 -11.05 1.70 12.97
C LEU A 143 -11.29 2.59 11.75
N ARG A 144 -11.78 2.02 10.64
CA ARG A 144 -12.16 2.78 9.45
C ARG A 144 -13.16 3.88 9.79
N ARG A 145 -14.24 3.55 10.51
CA ARG A 145 -15.25 4.53 10.90
C ARG A 145 -14.63 5.65 11.73
N ALA A 146 -13.83 5.33 12.73
CA ALA A 146 -13.16 6.32 13.58
C ALA A 146 -12.25 7.27 12.79
N VAL A 147 -11.46 6.72 11.82
CA VAL A 147 -10.60 7.50 10.92
C VAL A 147 -11.43 8.44 10.02
N TRP A 148 -12.59 7.98 9.52
CA TRP A 148 -13.44 8.80 8.65
C TRP A 148 -14.15 9.93 9.41
N ASP A 149 -14.58 9.64 10.64
CA ASP A 149 -15.39 10.56 11.44
C ASP A 149 -14.54 11.46 12.34
N ASP A 150 -13.19 11.39 12.27
CA ASP A 150 -12.22 12.08 13.14
C ASP A 150 -12.58 11.90 14.64
N ARG A 151 -12.93 10.66 15.02
CA ARG A 151 -13.26 10.32 16.39
C ARG A 151 -12.12 9.66 17.10
N ARG A 152 -11.90 10.06 18.35
CA ARG A 152 -10.96 9.38 19.24
C ARG A 152 -11.38 7.94 19.46
N ILE A 153 -10.40 7.08 19.67
CA ILE A 153 -10.61 5.67 20.01
C ILE A 153 -9.95 5.35 21.33
N ARG A 154 -10.64 4.51 22.11
CA ARG A 154 -10.01 3.77 23.21
C ARG A 154 -9.63 2.41 22.67
N LEU A 155 -8.37 2.02 22.82
CA LEU A 155 -7.87 0.72 22.36
C LEU A 155 -7.12 0.01 23.49
N ARG A 156 -7.33 -1.29 23.58
CA ARG A 156 -6.53 -2.20 24.40
C ARG A 156 -5.50 -2.86 23.51
N TYR A 157 -4.24 -2.56 23.78
CA TYR A 157 -3.14 -2.91 22.87
C TYR A 157 -2.16 -3.86 23.56
N ARG A 158 -1.80 -4.95 22.85
CA ARG A 158 -0.76 -5.89 23.24
C ARG A 158 0.54 -5.53 22.52
N ASP A 159 1.55 -5.15 23.26
CA ASP A 159 2.85 -4.82 22.70
C ASP A 159 3.66 -6.08 22.28
N ARG A 160 4.92 -5.88 21.88
CA ARG A 160 5.79 -6.98 21.47
C ARG A 160 6.17 -7.91 22.61
N ASN A 161 6.18 -7.39 23.84
CA ASN A 161 6.53 -8.13 25.05
C ASN A 161 5.29 -8.75 25.70
N ALA A 162 4.17 -8.82 24.97
CA ALA A 162 2.86 -9.28 25.43
C ALA A 162 2.24 -8.44 26.57
N ALA A 163 2.80 -7.28 26.90
CA ALA A 163 2.23 -6.38 27.88
C ALA A 163 0.98 -5.69 27.33
N MET A 164 -0.06 -5.62 28.17
CA MET A 164 -1.34 -5.00 27.83
C MET A 164 -1.37 -3.55 28.31
N SER A 165 -1.91 -2.67 27.49
CA SER A 165 -2.09 -1.26 27.84
C SER A 165 -3.36 -0.68 27.22
N ASP A 166 -4.06 0.14 28.00
CA ASP A 166 -5.20 0.92 27.52
C ASP A 166 -4.69 2.27 27.01
N ARG A 167 -5.18 2.69 25.86
CA ARG A 167 -4.72 3.89 25.18
C ARG A 167 -5.90 4.65 24.59
N ILE A 168 -5.87 5.98 24.70
CA ILE A 168 -6.76 6.85 23.94
C ILE A 168 -5.93 7.47 22.82
N ALA A 169 -6.34 7.28 21.59
CA ALA A 169 -5.59 7.72 20.41
C ALA A 169 -6.51 8.43 19.40
N GLU A 170 -5.92 9.28 18.59
CA GLU A 170 -6.56 10.01 17.50
C GLU A 170 -6.16 9.33 16.17
N PRO A 171 -7.05 8.53 15.58
CA PRO A 171 -6.76 7.74 14.40
C PRO A 171 -6.67 8.61 13.16
N LEU A 172 -5.50 8.66 12.52
CA LEU A 172 -5.23 9.52 11.37
C LEU A 172 -5.29 8.79 10.03
N GLY A 173 -5.06 7.47 10.01
CA GLY A 173 -5.12 6.71 8.77
C GLY A 173 -4.84 5.23 8.95
N LEU A 174 -5.18 4.45 7.93
CA LEU A 174 -4.93 3.03 7.88
C LEU A 174 -3.96 2.70 6.74
N VAL A 175 -3.00 1.84 7.01
CA VAL A 175 -2.03 1.38 6.02
C VAL A 175 -2.08 -0.13 5.92
N ALA A 176 -2.17 -0.65 4.70
CA ALA A 176 -2.01 -2.07 4.41
C ALA A 176 -0.63 -2.32 3.81
N LYS A 177 0.17 -3.19 4.44
CA LYS A 177 1.47 -3.64 3.93
C LYS A 177 1.58 -5.16 4.07
N ALA A 178 1.77 -5.85 2.95
CA ALA A 178 1.98 -7.30 2.88
C ALA A 178 0.92 -8.13 3.65
N GLY A 179 -0.36 -7.74 3.54
CA GLY A 179 -1.47 -8.43 4.22
C GLY A 179 -1.69 -8.05 5.69
N VAL A 180 -0.83 -7.20 6.26
CA VAL A 180 -0.96 -6.68 7.63
C VAL A 180 -1.48 -5.25 7.59
N TRP A 181 -2.42 -4.93 8.48
CA TRP A 181 -2.95 -3.59 8.64
C TRP A 181 -2.29 -2.87 9.82
N TYR A 182 -2.06 -1.60 9.60
CA TYR A 182 -1.46 -0.66 10.55
C TYR A 182 -2.35 0.56 10.69
N LEU A 183 -2.44 1.07 11.90
CA LEU A 183 -3.11 2.32 12.22
C LEU A 183 -2.04 3.38 12.51
N ALA A 184 -2.05 4.46 11.73
CA ALA A 184 -1.34 5.68 12.07
C ALA A 184 -2.23 6.52 12.98
N ALA A 185 -1.73 6.89 14.15
CA ALA A 185 -2.51 7.66 15.12
C ALA A 185 -1.60 8.60 15.92
N ARG A 186 -2.17 9.69 16.45
CA ARG A 186 -1.55 10.52 17.47
C ARG A 186 -1.90 9.96 18.85
N TYR A 187 -0.87 9.69 19.64
CA TYR A 187 -0.99 9.17 21.00
C TYR A 187 0.02 9.88 21.90
N ASN A 188 -0.43 10.51 22.98
CA ASN A 188 0.38 11.34 23.87
C ASN A 188 1.21 12.40 23.10
N GLU A 189 0.54 13.13 22.21
CA GLU A 189 1.10 14.17 21.34
C GLU A 189 2.16 13.67 20.32
N GLU A 190 2.43 12.37 20.26
CA GLU A 190 3.37 11.77 19.34
C GLU A 190 2.66 10.95 18.25
N MET A 191 3.22 10.99 17.06
CA MET A 191 2.77 10.16 15.95
C MET A 191 3.26 8.72 16.14
N ARG A 192 2.34 7.77 16.15
CA ARG A 192 2.61 6.35 16.39
C ARG A 192 1.96 5.47 15.33
N VAL A 193 2.58 4.31 15.10
CA VAL A 193 2.04 3.24 14.27
C VAL A 193 1.68 2.05 15.15
N PHE A 194 0.43 1.61 15.06
CA PHE A 194 -0.10 0.44 15.76
C PHE A 194 -0.39 -0.67 14.77
N ARG A 195 0.06 -1.88 15.03
CA ARG A 195 -0.38 -3.06 14.25
C ARG A 195 -1.80 -3.41 14.64
N CYS A 196 -2.70 -3.48 13.67
CA CYS A 196 -4.12 -3.73 13.95
C CYS A 196 -4.39 -5.13 14.54
N ASP A 197 -3.56 -6.12 14.20
CA ASP A 197 -3.64 -7.48 14.76
C ASP A 197 -3.23 -7.60 16.25
N ARG A 198 -2.67 -6.52 16.81
CA ARG A 198 -2.33 -6.43 18.23
C ARG A 198 -3.34 -5.64 19.06
N ILE A 199 -4.35 -5.10 18.40
CA ILE A 199 -5.49 -4.46 19.05
C ILE A 199 -6.42 -5.59 19.52
N VAL A 200 -6.61 -5.69 20.83
CA VAL A 200 -7.48 -6.71 21.46
C VAL A 200 -8.91 -6.20 21.53
N GLU A 201 -9.08 -4.92 21.81
CA GLU A 201 -10.37 -4.25 21.90
C GLU A 201 -10.25 -2.83 21.32
N VAL A 202 -11.28 -2.36 20.65
CA VAL A 202 -11.38 -0.98 20.20
C VAL A 202 -12.80 -0.44 20.36
N GLU A 203 -12.91 0.75 20.91
CA GLU A 203 -14.15 1.49 21.07
C GLU A 203 -14.00 2.89 20.49
N VAL A 204 -14.98 3.33 19.70
CA VAL A 204 -15.03 4.71 19.19
C VAL A 204 -15.66 5.58 20.27
N THR A 205 -14.93 6.60 20.73
CA THR A 205 -15.44 7.53 21.73
C THR A 205 -16.34 8.60 21.09
N PRO A 206 -17.19 9.28 21.86
CA PRO A 206 -17.98 10.38 21.33
C PRO A 206 -17.15 11.64 21.02
N GLU A 207 -15.90 11.70 21.46
CA GLU A 207 -15.01 12.85 21.29
C GLU A 207 -14.43 12.88 19.89
N THR A 208 -14.45 14.04 19.27
CA THR A 208 -13.79 14.33 18.00
C THR A 208 -12.40 14.93 18.27
N PHE A 209 -11.55 14.89 17.27
CA PHE A 209 -10.24 15.57 17.31
C PHE A 209 -10.05 16.38 16.03
N GLU A 210 -9.16 17.35 16.08
CA GLU A 210 -8.76 18.12 14.92
C GLU A 210 -7.58 17.44 14.23
N ARG A 211 -7.79 17.08 12.95
CA ARG A 211 -6.76 16.46 12.12
C ARG A 211 -5.74 17.51 11.71
N PRO A 212 -4.43 17.26 11.87
CA PRO A 212 -3.42 18.18 11.36
C PRO A 212 -3.60 18.41 9.85
N ALA A 213 -3.65 19.69 9.45
CA ALA A 213 -3.93 20.08 8.06
C ALA A 213 -2.83 19.62 7.07
N ASP A 214 -1.60 19.51 7.55
CA ASP A 214 -0.39 19.12 6.81
C ASP A 214 -0.07 17.61 6.89
N PHE A 215 -0.91 16.83 7.58
CA PHE A 215 -0.67 15.39 7.72
C PHE A 215 -0.84 14.66 6.40
N ASP A 216 0.23 14.03 5.93
CA ASP A 216 0.29 13.16 4.76
C ASP A 216 0.59 11.73 5.22
N LEU A 217 -0.40 10.84 5.09
CA LEU A 217 -0.29 9.45 5.54
C LEU A 217 0.82 8.69 4.82
N ALA A 218 0.98 8.91 3.51
CA ALA A 218 1.97 8.18 2.73
C ALA A 218 3.39 8.57 3.12
N LYS A 219 3.67 9.87 3.28
CA LYS A 219 4.97 10.37 3.75
C LYS A 219 5.27 9.91 5.16
N PHE A 220 4.29 10.03 6.07
CA PHE A 220 4.45 9.56 7.45
C PHE A 220 4.77 8.07 7.49
N TRP A 221 4.05 7.25 6.72
CA TRP A 221 4.29 5.82 6.67
C TRP A 221 5.68 5.48 6.13
N GLN A 222 6.09 6.11 5.02
CA GLN A 222 7.41 5.89 4.42
C GLN A 222 8.54 6.22 5.41
N SER A 223 8.47 7.35 6.09
CA SER A 223 9.49 7.74 7.08
C SER A 223 9.49 6.82 8.30
N SER A 224 8.30 6.47 8.83
CA SER A 224 8.16 5.57 9.98
C SER A 224 8.63 4.15 9.68
N SER A 225 8.31 3.62 8.50
CA SER A 225 8.75 2.28 8.10
C SER A 225 10.25 2.24 7.83
N ALA A 226 10.83 3.27 7.19
CA ALA A 226 12.27 3.36 6.98
C ALA A 226 13.04 3.45 8.31
N SER A 227 12.56 4.30 9.25
CA SER A 227 13.15 4.39 10.60
C SER A 227 13.04 3.08 11.37
N TYR A 228 11.91 2.39 11.22
CA TYR A 228 11.70 1.09 11.83
C TYR A 228 12.65 0.03 11.22
N GLU A 229 12.74 -0.06 9.90
CA GLU A 229 13.65 -0.96 9.19
C GLU A 229 15.11 -0.70 9.60
N ALA A 230 15.53 0.57 9.68
CA ALA A 230 16.87 0.94 10.15
C ALA A 230 17.13 0.59 11.63
N SER A 231 16.08 0.52 12.47
CA SER A 231 16.19 0.15 13.89
C SER A 231 16.16 -1.35 14.15
N LEU A 232 15.85 -2.17 13.12
CA LEU A 232 15.87 -3.63 13.28
C LEU A 232 17.31 -4.09 13.46
N PRO A 233 17.56 -4.98 14.43
CA PRO A 233 18.86 -5.62 14.49
C PRO A 233 19.13 -6.36 13.19
N THR A 234 20.29 -6.13 12.62
CA THR A 234 20.74 -6.80 11.41
C THR A 234 21.64 -7.98 11.80
N TYR A 235 21.30 -9.16 11.34
CA TYR A 235 22.10 -10.37 11.51
C TYR A 235 22.66 -10.77 10.15
N VAL A 236 23.94 -10.53 9.95
CA VAL A 236 24.62 -10.78 8.68
C VAL A 236 25.10 -12.21 8.62
N VAL A 237 24.80 -12.91 7.55
CA VAL A 237 25.31 -14.26 7.25
C VAL A 237 26.09 -14.21 5.93
N HIS A 238 27.30 -14.73 5.95
CA HIS A 238 28.12 -14.90 4.77
C HIS A 238 27.96 -16.33 4.25
N LEU A 239 27.66 -16.44 2.96
CA LEU A 239 27.36 -17.68 2.28
C LEU A 239 28.26 -17.87 1.06
N LEU A 240 28.46 -19.11 0.66
CA LEU A 240 28.73 -19.47 -0.71
C LEU A 240 27.45 -20.07 -1.28
N VAL A 241 27.07 -19.64 -2.45
CA VAL A 241 25.83 -20.00 -3.13
C VAL A 241 26.18 -20.79 -4.39
N ALA A 242 25.54 -21.94 -4.58
CA ALA A 242 25.71 -22.76 -5.76
C ALA A 242 25.15 -22.04 -7.02
N PRO A 243 25.74 -22.31 -8.23
CA PRO A 243 25.33 -21.64 -9.47
C PRO A 243 23.83 -21.77 -9.78
N ASP A 244 23.23 -22.91 -9.46
CA ASP A 244 21.81 -23.23 -9.67
C ASP A 244 20.87 -22.58 -8.63
N ALA A 245 21.40 -22.03 -7.57
CA ALA A 245 20.64 -21.36 -6.51
C ALA A 245 20.77 -19.82 -6.52
N LEU A 246 21.51 -19.24 -7.47
CA LEU A 246 21.73 -17.78 -7.51
C LEU A 246 20.42 -17.00 -7.64
N ASP A 247 19.50 -17.47 -8.46
CA ASP A 247 18.20 -16.82 -8.64
C ASP A 247 17.33 -16.91 -7.36
N ASP A 248 17.32 -18.08 -6.70
CA ASP A 248 16.53 -18.30 -5.48
C ASP A 248 17.05 -17.46 -4.32
N VAL A 249 18.38 -17.47 -4.10
CA VAL A 249 19.01 -16.65 -3.07
C VAL A 249 18.94 -15.16 -3.42
N GLY A 250 19.13 -14.80 -4.70
CA GLY A 250 19.05 -13.43 -5.21
C GLY A 250 17.63 -12.84 -5.11
N SER A 251 16.60 -13.68 -5.13
CA SER A 251 15.22 -13.25 -4.89
C SER A 251 14.96 -12.85 -3.41
N TYR A 252 15.87 -13.20 -2.52
CA TYR A 252 15.83 -12.73 -1.14
C TYR A 252 16.26 -11.26 -1.08
N TRP A 253 15.39 -10.39 -0.64
CA TRP A 253 15.45 -8.93 -0.79
C TRP A 253 16.69 -8.23 -0.19
N GLU A 254 17.46 -8.91 0.66
CA GLU A 254 18.71 -8.40 1.26
C GLU A 254 19.94 -9.26 0.93
N ALA A 255 19.90 -10.01 -0.17
CA ALA A 255 21.05 -10.75 -0.66
C ALA A 255 21.93 -9.85 -1.55
N GLN A 256 23.22 -9.78 -1.25
CA GLN A 256 24.24 -9.09 -2.03
C GLN A 256 25.31 -10.10 -2.41
N PHE A 257 25.54 -10.28 -3.72
CA PHE A 257 26.59 -11.14 -4.23
C PHE A 257 27.91 -10.36 -4.35
N SER A 258 29.03 -11.05 -4.11
CA SER A 258 30.37 -10.51 -4.26
C SER A 258 31.02 -11.12 -5.50
N ASP A 259 31.37 -10.29 -6.48
CA ASP A 259 32.08 -10.73 -7.68
C ASP A 259 33.54 -11.17 -7.39
N ASP A 260 34.13 -10.69 -6.30
CA ASP A 260 35.50 -10.98 -5.88
C ASP A 260 35.68 -12.39 -5.28
N GLU A 261 34.59 -13.09 -4.94
CA GLU A 261 34.61 -14.40 -4.29
C GLU A 261 34.15 -15.55 -5.23
N ALA A 262 34.06 -15.32 -6.54
CA ALA A 262 33.76 -16.40 -7.47
C ALA A 262 34.90 -17.42 -7.47
N ARG A 263 34.62 -18.64 -7.00
CA ARG A 263 35.59 -19.74 -6.93
C ARG A 263 35.64 -20.48 -8.26
N SER A 264 36.72 -21.19 -8.49
CA SER A 264 36.92 -22.04 -9.67
C SER A 264 35.87 -23.17 -9.80
N ASP A 265 35.12 -23.47 -8.73
CA ASP A 265 34.01 -24.43 -8.70
C ASP A 265 32.64 -23.80 -9.03
N GLY A 266 32.60 -22.53 -9.39
CA GLY A 266 31.38 -21.78 -9.76
C GLY A 266 30.55 -21.28 -8.58
N TRP A 267 30.95 -21.54 -7.33
CA TRP A 267 30.27 -21.01 -6.13
C TRP A 267 30.56 -19.53 -5.99
N VAL A 268 29.51 -18.74 -5.65
CA VAL A 268 29.57 -17.28 -5.53
C VAL A 268 29.40 -16.88 -4.08
N GLY A 269 30.23 -15.95 -3.60
CA GLY A 269 30.12 -15.34 -2.29
C GLY A 269 28.85 -14.50 -2.20
N ALA A 270 28.12 -14.60 -1.10
CA ALA A 270 26.95 -13.79 -0.85
C ALA A 270 26.91 -13.31 0.60
N ARG A 271 26.50 -12.05 0.78
CA ARG A 271 26.17 -11.47 2.06
C ARG A 271 24.66 -11.35 2.16
N VAL A 272 24.05 -12.05 3.11
CA VAL A 272 22.60 -12.03 3.32
C VAL A 272 22.29 -11.45 4.71
N VAL A 273 21.37 -10.49 4.78
CA VAL A 273 20.98 -9.84 6.02
C VAL A 273 19.63 -10.39 6.50
N PHE A 274 19.57 -10.78 7.76
CA PHE A 274 18.37 -11.26 8.44
C PHE A 274 18.03 -10.33 9.61
N SER A 275 16.76 -10.31 10.02
CA SER A 275 16.33 -9.54 11.19
C SER A 275 16.81 -10.13 12.53
N SER A 276 17.18 -11.41 12.55
CA SER A 276 17.71 -12.11 13.72
C SER A 276 18.31 -13.47 13.30
N GLN A 277 19.06 -14.08 14.20
CA GLN A 277 19.52 -15.45 14.04
C GLN A 277 18.35 -16.45 13.88
N ASP A 278 17.26 -16.25 14.65
CA ASP A 278 16.07 -17.09 14.58
C ASP A 278 15.34 -16.99 13.24
N ALA A 279 15.42 -15.83 12.57
CA ALA A 279 14.91 -15.64 11.22
C ALA A 279 15.82 -16.25 10.15
N ALA A 280 17.13 -16.31 10.39
CA ALA A 280 18.11 -16.88 9.46
C ALA A 280 18.00 -18.40 9.36
N VAL A 281 17.88 -19.10 10.49
CA VAL A 281 17.95 -20.59 10.52
C VAL A 281 16.92 -21.26 9.61
N PRO A 282 15.61 -20.98 9.68
CA PRO A 282 14.63 -21.61 8.78
C PRO A 282 14.88 -21.34 7.30
N GLN A 283 15.33 -20.13 6.97
CA GLN A 283 15.62 -19.75 5.60
C GLN A 283 16.87 -20.50 5.07
N LEU A 284 17.91 -20.60 5.87
CA LEU A 284 19.14 -21.34 5.50
C LEU A 284 18.86 -22.84 5.34
N VAL A 285 18.02 -23.41 6.20
CA VAL A 285 17.55 -24.80 6.09
C VAL A 285 16.75 -24.99 4.78
N SER A 286 15.92 -24.03 4.39
CA SER A 286 15.14 -24.15 3.15
C SER A 286 15.98 -24.13 1.89
N TRP A 287 17.15 -23.49 1.91
CA TRP A 287 18.12 -23.53 0.80
C TRP A 287 18.98 -24.82 0.79
N GLY A 288 18.98 -25.56 1.90
CA GLY A 288 19.63 -26.87 1.98
C GLY A 288 21.09 -26.88 1.55
N GLY A 289 21.46 -27.88 0.72
CA GLY A 289 22.81 -28.03 0.21
C GLY A 289 23.22 -27.02 -0.87
N GLN A 290 22.31 -26.16 -1.31
CA GLN A 290 22.58 -25.12 -2.30
C GLN A 290 23.38 -23.93 -1.74
N VAL A 291 23.50 -23.84 -0.41
CA VAL A 291 24.31 -22.82 0.25
C VAL A 291 25.29 -23.44 1.24
N LYS A 292 26.49 -22.86 1.33
CA LYS A 292 27.47 -23.17 2.39
C LYS A 292 27.61 -21.95 3.29
N ILE A 293 27.39 -22.14 4.58
CA ILE A 293 27.49 -21.05 5.54
C ILE A 293 28.98 -20.83 5.85
N VAL A 294 29.49 -19.66 5.44
CA VAL A 294 30.86 -19.23 5.72
C VAL A 294 30.99 -18.68 7.14
N GLY A 295 29.99 -17.90 7.55
CA GLY A 295 29.92 -17.34 8.89
C GLY A 295 28.62 -16.62 9.18
N PRO A 296 28.30 -16.35 10.42
CA PRO A 296 28.96 -16.74 11.67
C PRO A 296 28.85 -18.24 12.01
N ASP A 297 29.79 -18.77 12.80
CA ASP A 297 29.79 -20.19 13.19
C ASP A 297 28.58 -20.57 14.03
N GLU A 298 28.04 -19.65 14.83
CA GLU A 298 26.85 -19.85 15.64
C GLU A 298 25.61 -20.22 14.82
N VAL A 299 25.37 -19.54 13.69
CA VAL A 299 24.21 -19.87 12.83
C VAL A 299 24.43 -21.18 12.12
N ARG A 300 25.68 -21.49 11.73
CA ARG A 300 26.05 -22.79 11.14
C ARG A 300 25.72 -23.93 12.11
N ALA A 301 26.11 -23.79 13.37
CA ALA A 301 25.83 -24.78 14.41
C ALA A 301 24.32 -25.00 14.60
N ARG A 302 23.53 -23.92 14.61
CA ARG A 302 22.07 -24.02 14.77
C ARG A 302 21.38 -24.64 13.55
N VAL A 303 21.82 -24.31 12.34
CA VAL A 303 21.29 -24.94 11.11
C VAL A 303 21.57 -26.44 11.11
N LEU A 304 22.79 -26.84 11.49
CA LEU A 304 23.13 -28.26 11.62
C LEU A 304 22.31 -28.97 12.71
N ALA A 305 22.06 -28.33 13.85
CA ALA A 305 21.20 -28.87 14.88
C ALA A 305 19.76 -29.05 14.38
N CYS A 306 19.20 -28.05 13.72
CA CYS A 306 17.85 -28.12 13.14
C CYS A 306 17.74 -29.23 12.09
N ALA A 307 18.75 -29.38 11.22
CA ALA A 307 18.78 -30.44 10.21
C ALA A 307 18.83 -31.84 10.85
N ARG A 308 19.57 -32.00 11.96
CA ARG A 308 19.62 -33.24 12.72
C ARG A 308 18.26 -33.58 13.36
N GLU A 309 17.63 -32.61 14.00
CA GLU A 309 16.28 -32.80 14.58
C GLU A 309 15.23 -33.20 13.51
N ILE A 310 15.31 -32.67 12.30
CA ILE A 310 14.43 -33.07 11.21
C ILE A 310 14.69 -34.53 10.82
N LEU A 311 15.95 -34.91 10.66
CA LEU A 311 16.32 -36.29 10.31
C LEU A 311 15.91 -37.30 11.40
N GLU A 312 16.13 -36.97 12.66
CA GLU A 312 15.73 -37.83 13.81
C GLU A 312 14.21 -38.05 13.85
N ARG A 313 13.42 -36.99 13.61
CA ARG A 313 11.95 -37.09 13.61
C ARG A 313 11.42 -37.91 12.45
N GLU A 314 12.01 -37.79 11.26
CA GLU A 314 11.56 -38.46 10.03
C GLU A 314 12.04 -39.93 9.97
N THR A 315 13.24 -40.21 10.43
CA THR A 315 13.86 -41.56 10.28
C THR A 315 13.83 -42.39 11.55
N GLY A 316 13.66 -41.78 12.70
CA GLY A 316 13.80 -42.48 14.01
C GLY A 316 15.24 -42.98 14.30
N LEU A 317 16.21 -42.60 13.48
CA LEU A 317 17.61 -42.97 13.60
C LEU A 317 18.43 -41.78 14.12
N GLU A 318 19.19 -41.99 15.19
CA GLU A 318 20.21 -41.02 15.61
C GLU A 318 21.26 -40.85 14.49
N PRO A 319 21.65 -39.62 14.12
CA PRO A 319 22.70 -39.43 13.13
C PRO A 319 24.00 -40.02 13.66
N ALA A 320 24.58 -40.93 12.89
CA ALA A 320 25.88 -41.52 13.21
C ALA A 320 26.87 -40.38 13.47
N THR A 321 27.48 -40.37 14.65
CA THR A 321 28.57 -39.48 15.01
C THR A 321 29.77 -39.84 14.13
N TYR A 322 29.91 -39.20 12.97
CA TYR A 322 31.16 -39.21 12.23
C TYR A 322 32.20 -38.43 13.06
N SER A 323 32.92 -39.18 13.89
CA SER A 323 34.20 -38.76 14.44
C SER A 323 35.14 -38.53 13.24
N LEU A 324 35.50 -37.27 13.03
CA LEU A 324 36.61 -36.94 12.15
C LEU A 324 37.90 -37.57 12.73
N GLY A 325 38.09 -38.84 12.42
CA GLY A 325 39.33 -39.55 12.71
C GLY A 325 40.46 -38.80 11.98
N SER A 326 41.40 -38.34 12.79
CA SER A 326 42.68 -37.78 12.38
C SER A 326 43.36 -38.65 11.30
N TYR A 327 43.36 -38.13 10.07
CA TYR A 327 44.36 -38.63 9.08
C TYR A 327 45.73 -38.15 9.55
N ARG A 328 46.42 -39.02 10.30
CA ARG A 328 47.89 -38.95 10.40
C ARG A 328 48.44 -39.48 9.10
N SER A 329 49.12 -38.60 8.36
CA SER A 329 50.03 -39.00 7.30
C SER A 329 51.15 -39.86 7.87
N THR A 330 51.27 -41.10 7.41
CA THR A 330 52.48 -41.88 7.52
C THR A 330 53.05 -42.09 6.09
N ASN A 331 54.24 -41.58 5.94
CA ASN A 331 55.25 -41.73 4.86
C ASN A 331 54.93 -41.07 3.51
#